data_814a08c4f519a614f591d33cbea5f975
#
_entry.id   814a08c4f519a614f591d33cbea5f975
#
_cell.length_a   1.000
_cell.length_b   1.000
_cell.length_c   1.000
_cell.angle_alpha   90.00
_cell.angle_beta   90.00
_cell.angle_gamma   90.00
#
_symmetry.space_group_name_H-M   'P 1'
#
loop_
_entity.id
_entity.type
_entity.pdbx_description
1 polymer ?
#
loop_
_entity_poly.entity_id
_entity_poly.type
_entity_poly.pdbx_seq_one_letter_code
_entity_poly.pdbx_strand_id
1 'polypeptide(L)'
;ESVGLPADSCRLSNNAAGVALLDEFPKIGACCISNNAPCDSSTMNSQLIERHLDVDTLPAAIPMRWDDPHTRKYARESLRRIIDFVERHTGETYDWDACRAIMEKHNDEVRNEQEKWGFMASPYTAAALAVPALFHTFYYAFSGGRNPEVMKTEKKVMRILEQAYADKTNCFPKTRYR
;
A
#
# COMPACT_ATOMS: atom_id res chain seq x y z
N GLU A 1 21.03 1.13 -11.55
CA GLU A 1 22.49 0.97 -11.63
C GLU A 1 23.17 2.25 -12.17
N SER A 2 22.68 2.84 -13.25
CA SER A 2 23.28 4.06 -13.83
C SER A 2 23.32 5.26 -12.86
N VAL A 3 22.44 5.29 -11.87
CA VAL A 3 22.35 6.34 -10.84
C VAL A 3 22.89 5.90 -9.48
N GLY A 4 23.62 4.77 -9.42
CA GLY A 4 24.26 4.28 -8.19
C GLY A 4 23.37 3.48 -7.25
N LEU A 5 22.14 3.15 -7.64
CA LEU A 5 21.29 2.28 -6.84
C LEU A 5 21.74 0.81 -6.94
N PRO A 6 21.77 0.04 -5.83
CA PRO A 6 22.14 -1.37 -5.85
C PRO A 6 21.21 -2.21 -6.72
N ALA A 7 21.76 -3.09 -7.54
CA ALA A 7 20.99 -3.95 -8.44
C ALA A 7 20.17 -5.02 -7.70
N ASP A 8 20.60 -5.40 -6.51
CA ASP A 8 20.01 -6.42 -5.66
C ASP A 8 18.95 -5.89 -4.68
N SER A 9 18.77 -4.56 -4.64
CA SER A 9 17.70 -3.97 -3.83
C SER A 9 16.33 -4.03 -4.51
N CYS A 10 15.28 -3.90 -3.72
CA CYS A 10 13.90 -3.99 -4.22
C CYS A 10 13.62 -2.92 -5.28
N ARG A 11 13.31 -3.35 -6.50
CA ARG A 11 13.02 -2.44 -7.62
C ARG A 11 11.81 -1.56 -7.40
N LEU A 12 10.83 -2.03 -6.62
CA LEU A 12 9.62 -1.26 -6.33
C LEU A 12 9.94 0.00 -5.53
N SER A 13 10.71 -0.13 -4.46
CA SER A 13 11.13 1.03 -3.66
C SER A 13 12.18 1.90 -4.36
N ASN A 14 13.06 1.29 -5.16
CA ASN A 14 14.07 2.03 -5.93
C ASN A 14 13.48 2.90 -7.04
N ASN A 15 12.25 2.65 -7.47
CA ASN A 15 11.64 3.41 -8.54
C ASN A 15 11.53 4.91 -8.19
N ALA A 16 11.00 5.23 -7.01
CA ALA A 16 10.88 6.62 -6.57
C ALA A 16 12.25 7.31 -6.44
N ALA A 17 13.23 6.63 -5.85
CA ALA A 17 14.58 7.15 -5.73
C ALA A 17 15.25 7.34 -7.10
N GLY A 18 15.02 6.41 -8.03
CA GLY A 18 15.54 6.52 -9.40
C GLY A 18 14.97 7.74 -10.14
N VAL A 19 13.66 7.98 -10.03
CA VAL A 19 13.01 9.16 -10.61
C VAL A 19 13.56 10.46 -10.00
N ALA A 20 13.77 10.48 -8.69
CA ALA A 20 14.38 11.64 -8.02
C ALA A 20 15.81 11.92 -8.51
N LEU A 21 16.64 10.88 -8.61
CA LEU A 21 18.03 10.99 -9.06
C LEU A 21 18.18 11.36 -10.54
N LEU A 22 17.13 11.17 -11.34
CA LEU A 22 17.08 11.60 -12.74
C LEU A 22 16.50 13.00 -12.91
N ASP A 23 16.21 13.71 -11.81
CA ASP A 23 15.55 15.02 -11.78
C ASP A 23 14.18 15.04 -12.48
N GLU A 24 13.54 13.87 -12.58
CA GLU A 24 12.22 13.69 -13.17
C GLU A 24 11.09 13.70 -12.11
N PHE A 25 11.43 13.87 -10.85
CA PHE A 25 10.46 13.95 -9.78
C PHE A 25 9.64 15.24 -9.91
N PRO A 26 8.31 15.18 -9.81
CA PRO A 26 7.50 16.39 -9.85
C PRO A 26 7.96 17.33 -8.73
N LYS A 27 8.05 18.62 -9.01
CA LYS A 27 8.33 19.64 -8.01
C LYS A 27 7.18 19.65 -7.00
N ILE A 28 7.26 18.77 -6.04
CA ILE A 28 6.39 18.75 -4.87
C ILE A 28 6.90 19.81 -3.91
N GLY A 29 5.95 20.53 -3.28
CA GLY A 29 6.32 21.34 -2.12
C GLY A 29 7.02 20.45 -1.07
N ALA A 30 7.84 20.89 -0.48
CA ALA A 30 8.79 20.80 0.59
C ALA A 30 8.78 19.61 1.58
N CYS A 31 8.04 18.51 1.44
CA CYS A 31 8.10 17.48 2.48
C CYS A 31 7.86 16.04 2.01
N CYS A 32 8.52 15.11 2.68
CA CYS A 32 8.38 13.68 2.46
C CYS A 32 8.18 12.95 3.79
N ILE A 33 7.33 11.96 3.81
CA ILE A 33 7.18 11.06 4.95
C ILE A 33 7.78 9.71 4.57
N SER A 34 8.83 9.31 5.27
CA SER A 34 9.44 8.00 5.10
C SER A 34 8.84 6.98 6.06
N ASN A 35 8.73 5.75 5.61
CA ASN A 35 8.09 4.69 6.37
C ASN A 35 8.92 3.39 6.21
N ASN A 36 9.13 2.67 7.31
CA ASN A 36 9.82 1.38 7.31
C ASN A 36 8.95 0.19 6.89
N ALA A 37 7.65 0.39 6.67
CA ALA A 37 6.77 -0.66 6.18
C ALA A 37 6.56 -0.50 4.65
N PRO A 38 6.59 -1.58 3.87
CA PRO A 38 6.76 -2.98 4.31
C PRO A 38 8.21 -3.44 4.45
N CYS A 39 9.21 -2.61 4.13
CA CYS A 39 10.61 -3.03 4.17
C CYS A 39 11.58 -1.87 4.39
N ASP A 40 12.78 -2.18 4.88
CA ASP A 40 13.84 -1.21 5.17
C ASP A 40 14.34 -0.47 3.92
N SER A 41 14.19 -1.07 2.75
CA SER A 41 14.54 -0.44 1.47
C SER A 41 13.78 0.88 1.24
N SER A 42 12.54 1.00 1.71
CA SER A 42 11.79 2.26 1.61
C SER A 42 12.40 3.37 2.45
N THR A 43 12.92 3.05 3.64
CA THR A 43 13.63 4.02 4.48
C THR A 43 14.92 4.52 3.82
N MET A 44 15.71 3.61 3.26
CA MET A 44 16.94 3.97 2.55
C MET A 44 16.65 4.90 1.37
N ASN A 45 15.65 4.57 0.56
CA ASN A 45 15.27 5.38 -0.59
C ASN A 45 14.73 6.75 -0.19
N SER A 46 13.98 6.84 0.92
CA SER A 46 13.50 8.13 1.43
C SER A 46 14.65 9.03 1.88
N GLN A 47 15.68 8.48 2.54
CA GLN A 47 16.89 9.22 2.93
C GLN A 47 17.66 9.72 1.71
N LEU A 48 17.69 8.94 0.63
CA LEU A 48 18.31 9.36 -0.62
C LEU A 48 17.53 10.50 -1.27
N ILE A 49 16.20 10.40 -1.32
CA ILE A 49 15.32 11.45 -1.84
C ILE A 49 15.47 12.74 -1.03
N GLU A 50 15.48 12.66 0.30
CA GLU A 50 15.70 13.77 1.21
C GLU A 50 16.98 14.53 0.86
N ARG A 51 18.08 13.81 0.73
CA ARG A 51 19.38 14.41 0.43
C ARG A 51 19.48 15.01 -0.97
N HIS A 52 18.85 14.35 -1.94
CA HIS A 52 18.94 14.76 -3.34
C HIS A 52 18.04 15.95 -3.66
N LEU A 53 16.82 15.95 -3.12
CA LEU A 53 15.84 17.00 -3.36
C LEU A 53 15.87 18.13 -2.32
N ASP A 54 16.65 18.00 -1.26
CA ASP A 54 16.73 18.95 -0.13
C ASP A 54 15.32 19.26 0.43
N VAL A 55 14.54 18.22 0.69
CA VAL A 55 13.18 18.32 1.21
C VAL A 55 13.14 17.89 2.67
N ASP A 56 12.30 18.54 3.46
CA ASP A 56 12.08 18.13 4.86
C ASP A 56 11.42 16.75 4.91
N THR A 57 11.99 15.83 5.69
CA THR A 57 11.56 14.44 5.75
C THR A 57 11.27 14.01 7.17
N LEU A 58 10.08 13.46 7.39
CA LEU A 58 9.71 12.83 8.65
C LEU A 58 9.86 11.31 8.57
N PRO A 59 10.81 10.71 9.31
CA PRO A 59 10.85 9.26 9.47
C PRO A 59 9.70 8.80 10.37
N ALA A 60 8.81 7.98 9.82
CA ALA A 60 7.69 7.37 10.53
C ALA A 60 7.95 5.87 10.71
N ALA A 61 8.18 5.42 11.94
CA ALA A 61 8.34 4.01 12.24
C ALA A 61 7.00 3.38 12.60
N ILE A 62 6.62 2.35 11.86
CA ILE A 62 5.44 1.53 12.15
C ILE A 62 5.91 0.25 12.83
N PRO A 63 5.48 0.00 14.08
CA PRO A 63 5.88 -1.20 14.80
C PRO A 63 5.24 -2.45 14.19
N MET A 64 5.99 -3.54 14.16
CA MET A 64 5.53 -4.83 13.64
C MET A 64 4.64 -5.60 14.63
N ARG A 65 4.65 -5.24 15.90
CA ARG A 65 3.89 -5.90 16.98
C ARG A 65 2.95 -4.91 17.63
N TRP A 66 1.70 -5.32 17.83
CA TRP A 66 0.62 -4.48 18.36
C TRP A 66 0.04 -4.99 19.69
N ASP A 67 0.56 -6.08 20.19
CA ASP A 67 0.13 -6.77 21.40
C ASP A 67 0.60 -6.09 22.69
N ASP A 68 1.65 -5.26 22.61
CA ASP A 68 2.24 -4.56 23.72
C ASP A 68 1.72 -3.11 23.86
N PRO A 69 1.33 -2.66 25.08
CA PRO A 69 0.89 -1.29 25.35
C PRO A 69 1.91 -0.20 24.99
N HIS A 70 3.20 -0.47 25.18
CA HIS A 70 4.27 0.49 24.84
C HIS A 70 4.35 0.68 23.34
N THR A 71 4.26 -0.40 22.58
CA THR A 71 4.23 -0.38 21.12
C THR A 71 3.03 0.42 20.59
N ARG A 72 1.86 0.23 21.19
CA ARG A 72 0.66 1.02 20.83
C ARG A 72 0.81 2.51 21.15
N LYS A 73 1.42 2.83 22.28
CA LYS A 73 1.72 4.22 22.64
C LYS A 73 2.67 4.85 21.61
N TYR A 74 3.76 4.17 21.30
CA TYR A 74 4.74 4.61 20.32
C TYR A 74 4.11 4.84 18.95
N ALA A 75 3.30 3.90 18.46
CA ALA A 75 2.59 4.04 17.19
C ALA A 75 1.67 5.26 17.17
N ARG A 76 0.93 5.47 18.24
CA ARG A 76 0.04 6.65 18.39
C ARG A 76 0.83 7.95 18.34
N GLU A 77 1.95 8.02 19.03
CA GLU A 77 2.82 9.19 19.03
C GLU A 77 3.45 9.43 17.66
N SER A 78 3.82 8.36 16.95
CA SER A 78 4.31 8.45 15.57
C SER A 78 3.25 8.98 14.61
N LEU A 79 2.01 8.51 14.72
CA LEU A 79 0.90 9.03 13.91
C LEU A 79 0.60 10.50 14.20
N ARG A 80 0.66 10.93 15.47
CA ARG A 80 0.49 12.35 15.83
C ARG A 80 1.59 13.20 15.20
N ARG A 81 2.84 12.77 15.27
CA ARG A 81 3.95 13.48 14.62
C ARG A 81 3.75 13.62 13.10
N ILE A 82 3.16 12.62 12.46
CA ILE A 82 2.80 12.72 11.04
C ILE A 82 1.76 13.81 10.81
N ILE A 83 0.72 13.85 11.63
CA ILE A 83 -0.32 14.88 11.57
C ILE A 83 0.29 16.27 11.76
N ASP A 84 1.04 16.47 12.84
CA ASP A 84 1.69 17.74 13.14
C ASP A 84 2.66 18.20 12.03
N PHE A 85 3.35 17.23 11.40
CA PHE A 85 4.25 17.49 10.29
C PHE A 85 3.48 17.98 9.06
N VAL A 86 2.41 17.28 8.70
CA VAL A 86 1.56 17.65 7.56
C VAL A 86 0.91 19.02 7.80
N GLU A 87 0.32 19.25 8.97
CA GLU A 87 -0.29 20.54 9.32
C GLU A 87 0.69 21.70 9.17
N ARG A 88 1.92 21.54 9.66
CA ARG A 88 2.96 22.57 9.54
C ARG A 88 3.33 22.90 8.09
N HIS A 89 3.33 21.92 7.21
CA HIS A 89 3.74 22.11 5.82
C HIS A 89 2.61 22.54 4.89
N THR A 90 1.38 22.17 5.22
CA THR A 90 0.20 22.52 4.41
C THR A 90 -0.50 23.79 4.90
N GLY A 91 -0.36 24.13 6.19
CA GLY A 91 -1.16 25.16 6.85
C GLY A 91 -2.60 24.75 7.13
N GLU A 92 -2.96 23.51 6.82
CA GLU A 92 -4.29 22.95 7.00
C GLU A 92 -4.39 22.24 8.36
N THR A 93 -5.56 22.29 8.97
CA THR A 93 -5.84 21.57 10.22
C THR A 93 -6.40 20.18 9.92
N TYR A 94 -5.94 19.17 10.64
CA TYR A 94 -6.37 17.80 10.46
C TYR A 94 -7.85 17.59 10.78
N ASP A 95 -8.59 17.08 9.81
CA ASP A 95 -10.03 16.78 9.94
C ASP A 95 -10.23 15.36 10.47
N TRP A 96 -10.56 15.25 11.76
CA TRP A 96 -10.80 13.97 12.43
C TRP A 96 -12.07 13.26 11.95
N ASP A 97 -13.10 14.00 11.56
CA ASP A 97 -14.35 13.40 11.09
C ASP A 97 -14.18 12.84 9.67
N ALA A 98 -13.50 13.57 8.80
CA ALA A 98 -13.10 13.07 7.49
C ALA A 98 -12.19 11.83 7.61
N CYS A 99 -11.23 11.85 8.54
CA CYS A 99 -10.37 10.70 8.80
C CYS A 99 -11.19 9.48 9.23
N ARG A 100 -12.12 9.63 10.16
CA ARG A 100 -13.00 8.55 10.63
C ARG A 100 -13.81 7.96 9.47
N ALA A 101 -14.43 8.79 8.66
CA ALA A 101 -15.21 8.35 7.51
C ALA A 101 -14.35 7.56 6.49
N ILE A 102 -13.10 8.01 6.26
CA ILE A 102 -12.15 7.30 5.41
C ILE A 102 -11.76 5.94 6.03
N MET A 103 -11.52 5.89 7.34
CA MET A 103 -11.17 4.64 8.03
C MET A 103 -12.32 3.63 8.02
N GLU A 104 -13.56 4.07 8.22
CA GLU A 104 -14.74 3.21 8.13
C GLU A 104 -14.87 2.59 6.74
N LYS A 105 -14.74 3.43 5.71
CA LYS A 105 -14.71 2.96 4.33
C LYS A 105 -13.56 1.99 4.07
N HIS A 106 -12.37 2.28 4.58
CA HIS A 106 -11.22 1.40 4.43
C HIS A 106 -11.42 0.05 5.12
N ASN A 107 -12.09 0.01 6.26
CA ASN A 107 -12.44 -1.25 6.92
C ASN A 107 -13.38 -2.11 6.08
N ASP A 108 -14.31 -1.52 5.33
CA ASP A 108 -15.14 -2.25 4.37
C ASP A 108 -14.30 -2.82 3.23
N GLU A 109 -13.36 -2.05 2.74
CA GLU A 109 -12.41 -2.47 1.71
C GLU A 109 -11.56 -3.67 2.18
N VAL A 110 -11.04 -3.61 3.41
CA VAL A 110 -10.26 -4.71 4.00
C VAL A 110 -11.12 -5.99 4.13
N ARG A 111 -12.39 -5.87 4.52
CA ARG A 111 -13.29 -7.03 4.58
C ARG A 111 -13.49 -7.66 3.19
N ASN A 112 -13.71 -6.85 2.17
CA ASN A 112 -13.84 -7.34 0.79
C ASN A 112 -12.55 -8.03 0.31
N GLU A 113 -11.38 -7.48 0.67
CA GLU A 113 -10.10 -8.10 0.35
C GLU A 113 -9.93 -9.46 1.05
N GLN A 114 -10.28 -9.56 2.32
CA GLN A 114 -10.21 -10.83 3.06
C GLN A 114 -11.12 -11.89 2.43
N GLU A 115 -12.32 -11.52 2.01
CA GLU A 115 -13.25 -12.41 1.31
C GLU A 115 -12.68 -12.85 -0.05
N LYS A 116 -12.14 -11.94 -0.81
CA LYS A 116 -11.45 -12.23 -2.09
C LYS A 116 -10.31 -13.23 -1.90
N TRP A 117 -9.46 -13.02 -0.89
CA TRP A 117 -8.40 -13.96 -0.57
C TRP A 117 -8.94 -15.33 -0.16
N GLY A 118 -10.08 -15.40 0.54
CA GLY A 118 -10.77 -16.64 0.85
C GLY A 118 -11.16 -17.42 -0.41
N PHE A 119 -11.74 -16.76 -1.41
CA PHE A 119 -12.05 -17.38 -2.71
C PHE A 119 -10.77 -17.81 -3.44
N MET A 120 -9.75 -16.97 -3.47
CA MET A 120 -8.48 -17.28 -4.16
C MET A 120 -7.73 -18.45 -3.53
N ALA A 121 -7.85 -18.64 -2.23
CA ALA A 121 -7.26 -19.79 -1.52
C ALA A 121 -8.06 -21.08 -1.72
N SER A 122 -9.27 -21.00 -2.27
CA SER A 122 -10.12 -22.16 -2.52
C SER A 122 -9.59 -23.01 -3.69
N PRO A 123 -10.01 -24.30 -3.80
CA PRO A 123 -9.72 -25.12 -4.97
C PRO A 123 -10.37 -24.62 -6.27
N TYR A 124 -11.29 -23.71 -6.20
CA TYR A 124 -12.12 -23.27 -7.30
C TYR A 124 -11.75 -21.86 -7.78
N THR A 125 -10.47 -21.58 -7.77
CA THR A 125 -9.97 -20.28 -8.26
C THR A 125 -9.92 -20.28 -9.79
N ALA A 126 -10.48 -19.25 -10.39
CA ALA A 126 -10.26 -18.94 -11.78
C ALA A 126 -8.80 -18.47 -11.96
N ALA A 127 -7.92 -19.36 -12.39
CA ALA A 127 -6.47 -19.06 -12.49
C ALA A 127 -6.16 -17.88 -13.40
N ALA A 128 -6.96 -17.69 -14.44
CA ALA A 128 -6.84 -16.52 -15.31
C ALA A 128 -7.00 -15.19 -14.54
N LEU A 129 -7.58 -15.22 -13.35
CA LEU A 129 -7.78 -14.05 -12.50
C LEU A 129 -6.81 -13.98 -11.30
N ALA A 130 -6.09 -15.06 -10.99
CA ALA A 130 -5.21 -15.07 -9.82
C ALA A 130 -4.13 -13.98 -9.91
N VAL A 131 -3.47 -13.84 -11.04
CA VAL A 131 -2.44 -12.82 -11.24
C VAL A 131 -3.05 -11.43 -11.41
N PRO A 132 -4.02 -11.19 -12.29
CA PRO A 132 -4.72 -9.90 -12.37
C PRO A 132 -5.37 -9.48 -11.03
N ALA A 133 -5.96 -10.42 -10.28
CA ALA A 133 -6.54 -10.11 -8.98
C ALA A 133 -5.48 -9.71 -7.96
N LEU A 134 -4.31 -10.33 -7.97
CA LEU A 134 -3.18 -9.95 -7.12
C LEU A 134 -2.70 -8.53 -7.46
N PHE A 135 -2.51 -8.21 -8.73
CA PHE A 135 -2.15 -6.86 -9.16
C PHE A 135 -3.24 -5.85 -8.82
N HIS A 136 -4.50 -6.23 -8.98
CA HIS A 136 -5.63 -5.39 -8.62
C HIS A 136 -5.66 -5.11 -7.11
N THR A 137 -5.42 -6.11 -6.27
CA THR A 137 -5.28 -5.96 -4.81
C THR A 137 -4.17 -4.98 -4.46
N PHE A 138 -3.03 -5.10 -5.13
CA PHE A 138 -1.91 -4.19 -4.93
C PHE A 138 -2.28 -2.76 -5.30
N TYR A 139 -2.91 -2.58 -6.45
CA TYR A 139 -3.36 -1.27 -6.93
C TYR A 139 -4.42 -0.66 -6.00
N TYR A 140 -5.32 -1.49 -5.51
CA TYR A 140 -6.38 -1.11 -4.60
C TYR A 140 -5.84 -0.68 -3.24
N ALA A 141 -4.88 -1.41 -2.67
CA ALA A 141 -4.22 -1.06 -1.43
C ALA A 141 -3.54 0.32 -1.49
N PHE A 142 -2.99 0.69 -2.64
CA PHE A 142 -2.33 1.99 -2.83
C PHE A 142 -3.28 3.11 -3.26
N SER A 143 -4.36 2.81 -3.96
CA SER A 143 -5.36 3.82 -4.38
C SER A 143 -6.43 4.09 -3.32
N GLY A 144 -6.54 3.21 -2.32
CA GLY A 144 -7.45 3.34 -1.19
C GLY A 144 -8.93 3.42 -1.57
N GLY A 145 -9.36 2.65 -2.57
CA GLY A 145 -10.78 2.61 -2.99
C GLY A 145 -11.37 3.96 -3.40
N ARG A 146 -10.54 4.98 -3.57
CA ARG A 146 -10.98 6.33 -3.95
C ARG A 146 -11.32 6.44 -5.42
N ASN A 147 -10.82 5.52 -6.24
CA ASN A 147 -11.08 5.52 -7.68
C ASN A 147 -12.34 4.69 -7.98
N PRO A 148 -13.44 5.30 -8.46
CA PRO A 148 -14.67 4.59 -8.77
C PRO A 148 -14.50 3.47 -9.80
N GLU A 149 -13.58 3.60 -10.75
CA GLU A 149 -13.32 2.56 -11.76
C GLU A 149 -12.60 1.34 -11.15
N VAL A 150 -11.71 1.57 -10.18
CA VAL A 150 -11.09 0.48 -9.42
C VAL A 150 -12.16 -0.27 -8.64
N MET A 151 -13.07 0.43 -7.96
CA MET A 151 -14.20 -0.20 -7.22
C MET A 151 -15.13 -0.98 -8.14
N LYS A 152 -15.40 -0.47 -9.33
CA LYS A 152 -16.21 -1.17 -10.33
C LYS A 152 -15.52 -2.45 -10.83
N THR A 153 -14.21 -2.40 -11.00
CA THR A 153 -13.42 -3.57 -11.39
C THR A 153 -13.39 -4.61 -10.27
N GLU A 154 -13.23 -4.16 -9.03
CA GLU A 154 -13.28 -5.03 -7.84
C GLU A 154 -14.58 -5.83 -7.77
N LYS A 155 -15.71 -5.16 -7.92
CA LYS A 155 -17.02 -5.81 -7.94
C LYS A 155 -17.16 -6.85 -9.06
N LYS A 156 -16.52 -6.64 -10.20
CA LYS A 156 -16.50 -7.64 -11.28
C LYS A 156 -15.63 -8.84 -10.92
N VAL A 157 -14.44 -8.59 -10.37
CA VAL A 157 -13.54 -9.66 -9.93
C VAL A 157 -14.21 -10.52 -8.87
N MET A 158 -14.85 -9.91 -7.86
CA MET A 158 -15.58 -10.65 -6.83
C MET A 158 -16.67 -11.55 -7.41
N ARG A 159 -17.52 -11.02 -8.29
CA ARG A 159 -18.58 -11.83 -8.94
C ARG A 159 -18.03 -13.03 -9.70
N ILE A 160 -16.89 -12.88 -10.37
CA ILE A 160 -16.27 -13.98 -11.11
C ILE A 160 -15.72 -15.04 -10.16
N LEU A 161 -15.11 -14.62 -9.05
CA LEU A 161 -14.62 -15.53 -8.02
C LEU A 161 -15.76 -16.27 -7.31
N GLU A 162 -16.81 -15.58 -6.92
CA GLU A 162 -18.04 -16.15 -6.35
C GLU A 162 -18.67 -17.18 -7.29
N GLN A 163 -18.79 -16.84 -8.58
CA GLN A 163 -19.36 -17.75 -9.58
C GLN A 163 -18.46 -18.99 -9.77
N ALA A 164 -17.16 -18.81 -9.89
CA ALA A 164 -16.21 -19.92 -10.00
C ALA A 164 -16.29 -20.86 -8.77
N TYR A 165 -16.45 -20.29 -7.59
CA TYR A 165 -16.62 -21.05 -6.36
C TYR A 165 -17.95 -21.81 -6.33
N ALA A 166 -19.07 -21.16 -6.70
CA ALA A 166 -20.39 -21.77 -6.77
C ALA A 166 -20.44 -22.91 -7.79
N ASP A 167 -19.87 -22.72 -8.96
CA ASP A 167 -19.82 -23.70 -10.06
C ASP A 167 -18.76 -24.79 -9.85
N LYS A 168 -17.96 -24.67 -8.79
CA LYS A 168 -16.82 -25.56 -8.52
C LYS A 168 -15.86 -25.67 -9.70
N THR A 169 -15.73 -24.59 -10.47
CA THR A 169 -14.84 -24.53 -11.62
C THR A 169 -13.40 -24.34 -11.15
N ASN A 170 -12.49 -25.07 -11.79
CA ASN A 170 -11.06 -24.97 -11.52
C ASN A 170 -10.34 -24.77 -12.85
N CYS A 171 -9.67 -23.65 -13.03
CA CYS A 171 -8.93 -23.34 -14.26
C CYS A 171 -7.60 -24.08 -14.36
N PHE A 172 -7.13 -24.68 -13.28
CA PHE A 172 -5.95 -25.52 -13.33
C PHE A 172 -6.34 -26.98 -13.50
N PRO A 173 -5.62 -27.76 -14.33
CA PRO A 173 -5.75 -29.19 -14.30
C PRO A 173 -5.51 -29.71 -12.88
N LYS A 174 -6.11 -30.81 -12.49
CA LYS A 174 -5.95 -31.42 -11.17
C LYS A 174 -4.46 -31.47 -10.81
N THR A 175 -4.02 -30.56 -10.01
CA THR A 175 -2.65 -30.56 -9.47
C THR A 175 -2.63 -31.30 -8.14
N ARG A 176 -1.57 -32.06 -7.94
CA ARG A 176 -1.37 -32.83 -6.71
C ARG A 176 -0.99 -31.94 -5.52
N TYR A 177 -0.60 -30.70 -5.82
CA TYR A 177 -0.14 -29.70 -4.85
C TYR A 177 -0.82 -28.36 -5.16
N ARG A 178 -1.26 -27.72 -4.10
CA ARG A 178 -1.72 -26.33 -4.07
C ARG A 178 -0.96 -25.58 -3.02
#